data_580e94ff3785847743bcc680a87bc8b9
#
_entry.id   580e94ff3785847743bcc680a87bc8b9
#
_cell.length_a   1.000
_cell.length_b   1.000
_cell.length_c   1.000
_cell.angle_alpha   90.00
_cell.angle_beta   90.00
_cell.angle_gamma   90.00
#
_symmetry.space_group_name_H-M   'P 1'
#
loop_
_entity.id
_entity.type
_entity.pdbx_description
1 polymer ?
#
loop_
_entity_poly.entity_id
_entity_poly.type
_entity_poly.pdbx_seq_one_letter_code
_entity_poly.pdbx_strand_id
1 'polypeptide(L)'
;MAGPHPVGDPAPDDGLLPASAAVDAFVRDFGVYLHVPFCRVRCGYCDFNTYTATELRGVKQSDYASQAVLEVEAAGRILTASGVPKRSVATVFFGGGTPTLLPVTDLAKMLSAVRDLWGLAAGAEVTTEANPDSVDAAYLGALADAGFTRVSFGMQSAVPHVLATLERTHDPERVPLVVEWARAAGLDVSLDLIYGTPGESLADWRASLEQALSLHPDHLSAYSLIVEDGTKLARQIRSGEIAPTDDDQQADFYELADELLAAAGYDWYEVSNWATSDAHRSRHNLAYWTGQDWWGVGPGAHSHVGGVRWWNVKHPAAYSERMLGGLSPAAGRETLDAPTRELERILLQSRIRTGIPVASLSAAGRIEVASLIADELINAKAALAGTIELTLRGRLLADAVVRRLSD
;
A
#
# COMPACT_ATOMS: atom_id res chain seq x y z
N MET A 1 -9.85 -16.88 -2.40
CA MET A 1 -9.32 -16.48 -3.73
C MET A 1 -9.43 -14.97 -3.78
N ALA A 2 -8.42 -14.27 -4.30
CA ALA A 2 -8.51 -12.83 -4.53
C ALA A 2 -9.76 -12.49 -5.37
N GLY A 3 -10.38 -11.33 -5.17
CA GLY A 3 -11.55 -10.86 -5.90
C GLY A 3 -11.37 -10.89 -7.44
N PRO A 4 -12.39 -10.61 -8.25
CA PRO A 4 -12.25 -10.54 -9.70
C PRO A 4 -11.26 -9.45 -10.13
N HIS A 5 -10.78 -9.50 -11.35
CA HIS A 5 -10.05 -8.37 -11.94
C HIS A 5 -10.99 -7.16 -12.09
N PRO A 6 -10.46 -5.93 -12.03
CA PRO A 6 -11.20 -4.75 -12.47
C PRO A 6 -11.74 -4.94 -13.89
N VAL A 7 -12.84 -4.26 -14.22
CA VAL A 7 -13.36 -4.19 -15.59
C VAL A 7 -12.45 -3.25 -16.39
N GLY A 8 -12.01 -3.69 -17.58
CA GLY A 8 -11.15 -2.89 -18.43
C GLY A 8 -11.01 -3.50 -19.82
N ASP A 9 -10.30 -2.81 -20.69
CA ASP A 9 -10.00 -3.30 -22.04
C ASP A 9 -8.93 -4.40 -22.00
N PRO A 10 -8.90 -5.30 -22.97
CA PRO A 10 -7.79 -6.24 -23.13
C PRO A 10 -6.45 -5.52 -23.24
N ALA A 11 -5.47 -5.94 -22.46
CA ALA A 11 -4.11 -5.43 -22.60
C ALA A 11 -3.42 -6.07 -23.82
N PRO A 12 -2.60 -5.32 -24.61
CA PRO A 12 -1.86 -5.88 -25.71
C PRO A 12 -0.78 -6.84 -25.21
N ASP A 13 -0.50 -7.91 -25.97
CA ASP A 13 0.49 -8.92 -25.62
C ASP A 13 1.94 -8.38 -25.57
N ASP A 14 2.23 -7.32 -26.31
CA ASP A 14 3.53 -6.60 -26.28
C ASP A 14 3.64 -5.61 -25.10
N GLY A 15 2.52 -5.34 -24.39
CA GLY A 15 2.45 -4.44 -23.26
C GLY A 15 2.63 -2.96 -23.59
N LEU A 16 2.70 -2.55 -24.86
CA LEU A 16 2.96 -1.17 -25.25
C LEU A 16 1.87 -0.22 -24.72
N LEU A 17 2.32 0.91 -24.17
CA LEU A 17 1.44 1.95 -23.65
C LEU A 17 1.09 2.96 -24.75
N PRO A 18 -0.09 3.59 -24.69
CA PRO A 18 -0.43 4.68 -25.61
C PRO A 18 0.49 5.90 -25.39
N ALA A 19 0.68 6.72 -26.42
CA ALA A 19 1.57 7.89 -26.38
C ALA A 19 1.21 8.88 -25.27
N SER A 20 -0.03 8.90 -24.78
CA SER A 20 -0.46 9.72 -23.65
C SER A 20 0.28 9.37 -22.34
N ALA A 21 0.80 8.16 -22.19
CA ALA A 21 1.57 7.75 -21.02
C ALA A 21 2.90 8.52 -20.86
N ALA A 22 3.47 8.99 -21.97
CA ALA A 22 4.72 9.75 -21.98
C ALA A 22 4.54 11.26 -21.66
N VAL A 23 3.30 11.77 -21.73
CA VAL A 23 3.03 13.19 -21.49
C VAL A 23 3.35 13.51 -20.03
N ASP A 24 4.10 14.59 -19.82
CA ASP A 24 4.49 15.09 -18.50
C ASP A 24 5.20 14.06 -17.60
N ALA A 25 5.83 13.03 -18.18
CA ALA A 25 6.48 11.97 -17.43
C ALA A 25 7.62 12.50 -16.52
N PHE A 26 8.30 13.60 -16.88
CA PHE A 26 9.39 14.16 -16.07
C PHE A 26 8.92 14.90 -14.80
N VAL A 27 7.64 15.27 -14.70
CA VAL A 27 7.10 15.94 -13.51
C VAL A 27 6.49 14.94 -12.51
N ARG A 28 6.46 13.66 -12.85
CA ARG A 28 6.01 12.59 -11.97
C ARG A 28 7.18 11.74 -11.51
N ASP A 29 7.21 11.43 -10.23
CA ASP A 29 8.13 10.44 -9.69
C ASP A 29 7.80 9.05 -10.26
N PHE A 30 8.79 8.16 -10.26
CA PHE A 30 8.61 6.79 -10.71
C PHE A 30 8.95 5.82 -9.58
N GLY A 31 8.00 4.95 -9.26
CA GLY A 31 8.13 3.89 -8.27
C GLY A 31 8.08 2.49 -8.89
N VAL A 32 8.54 1.50 -8.13
CA VAL A 32 8.38 0.08 -8.48
C VAL A 32 7.75 -0.65 -7.30
N TYR A 33 6.66 -1.36 -7.55
CA TYR A 33 6.03 -2.26 -6.60
C TYR A 33 6.30 -3.72 -6.99
N LEU A 34 6.82 -4.53 -6.09
CA LEU A 34 7.04 -5.95 -6.31
C LEU A 34 6.08 -6.77 -5.45
N HIS A 35 5.14 -7.43 -6.10
CA HIS A 35 4.12 -8.24 -5.47
C HIS A 35 4.59 -9.67 -5.25
N VAL A 36 4.98 -10.00 -4.02
CA VAL A 36 5.34 -11.37 -3.64
C VAL A 36 4.09 -12.11 -3.17
N PRO A 37 3.57 -13.08 -3.94
CA PRO A 37 2.24 -13.65 -3.69
C PRO A 37 2.23 -14.79 -2.67
N PHE A 38 3.27 -14.99 -1.89
CA PHE A 38 3.41 -16.15 -1.01
C PHE A 38 3.16 -15.81 0.45
N CYS A 39 2.38 -16.66 1.13
CA CYS A 39 2.16 -16.63 2.57
C CYS A 39 2.36 -18.03 3.16
N ARG A 40 2.80 -18.11 4.42
CA ARG A 40 2.80 -19.39 5.15
C ARG A 40 1.39 -19.82 5.49
N VAL A 41 0.58 -18.89 5.95
CA VAL A 41 -0.84 -19.03 6.28
C VAL A 41 -1.59 -17.85 5.69
N ARG A 42 -2.77 -18.06 5.14
CA ARG A 42 -3.64 -16.97 4.66
C ARG A 42 -4.57 -16.56 5.80
N CYS A 43 -4.47 -15.29 6.21
CA CYS A 43 -5.33 -14.71 7.24
C CYS A 43 -6.80 -14.69 6.80
N GLY A 44 -7.73 -14.82 7.76
CA GLY A 44 -9.16 -14.94 7.48
C GLY A 44 -9.79 -13.71 6.80
N TYR A 45 -9.20 -12.53 7.01
CA TYR A 45 -9.65 -11.25 6.44
C TYR A 45 -8.98 -10.89 5.10
N CYS A 46 -7.88 -11.59 4.72
CA CYS A 46 -7.03 -11.16 3.62
C CYS A 46 -7.69 -11.42 2.25
N ASP A 47 -7.82 -10.36 1.44
CA ASP A 47 -8.30 -10.37 0.06
C ASP A 47 -7.16 -10.33 -0.98
N PHE A 48 -5.92 -10.10 -0.54
CA PHE A 48 -4.77 -9.99 -1.43
C PHE A 48 -4.56 -11.25 -2.27
N ASN A 49 -3.94 -11.06 -3.43
CA ASN A 49 -3.58 -12.14 -4.34
C ASN A 49 -2.44 -12.99 -3.77
N THR A 50 -2.76 -13.87 -2.82
CA THR A 50 -1.79 -14.67 -2.06
C THR A 50 -2.06 -16.16 -2.15
N TYR A 51 -0.97 -16.93 -2.06
CA TYR A 51 -0.96 -18.40 -2.14
C TYR A 51 -0.11 -19.00 -1.02
N THR A 52 -0.59 -20.10 -0.45
CA THR A 52 0.13 -20.81 0.61
C THR A 52 0.92 -22.02 0.10
N ALA A 53 0.76 -22.38 -1.16
CA ALA A 53 1.50 -23.49 -1.78
C ALA A 53 2.88 -23.00 -2.28
N THR A 54 3.90 -23.83 -2.09
CA THR A 54 5.27 -23.59 -2.57
C THR A 54 5.45 -23.98 -4.03
N GLU A 55 4.49 -24.72 -4.60
CA GLU A 55 4.42 -25.09 -6.01
C GLU A 55 2.97 -24.96 -6.50
N LEU A 56 2.76 -24.32 -7.63
CA LEU A 56 1.48 -24.07 -8.25
C LEU A 56 1.53 -24.46 -9.73
N ARG A 57 0.91 -25.60 -10.08
CA ARG A 57 0.86 -26.13 -11.47
C ARG A 57 2.26 -26.21 -12.11
N GLY A 58 3.25 -26.72 -11.37
CA GLY A 58 4.62 -26.91 -11.86
C GLY A 58 5.51 -25.67 -11.73
N VAL A 59 4.99 -24.51 -11.28
CA VAL A 59 5.80 -23.32 -11.00
C VAL A 59 6.13 -23.29 -9.51
N LYS A 60 7.43 -23.24 -9.19
CA LYS A 60 7.93 -23.25 -7.82
C LYS A 60 8.12 -21.82 -7.30
N GLN A 61 7.96 -21.66 -6.00
CA GLN A 61 8.26 -20.37 -5.33
C GLN A 61 9.71 -19.93 -5.59
N SER A 62 10.66 -20.86 -5.69
CA SER A 62 12.07 -20.57 -5.99
C SER A 62 12.30 -19.94 -7.36
N ASP A 63 11.37 -20.08 -8.29
CA ASP A 63 11.51 -19.56 -9.66
C ASP A 63 11.04 -18.11 -9.76
N TYR A 64 10.29 -17.64 -8.74
CA TYR A 64 9.60 -16.36 -8.74
C TYR A 64 10.55 -15.16 -8.97
N ALA A 65 11.65 -15.09 -8.21
CA ALA A 65 12.57 -13.96 -8.31
C ALA A 65 13.16 -13.81 -9.73
N SER A 66 13.44 -14.92 -10.40
CA SER A 66 13.92 -14.90 -11.79
C SER A 66 12.85 -14.42 -12.76
N GLN A 67 11.59 -14.79 -12.55
CA GLN A 67 10.47 -14.34 -13.37
C GLN A 67 10.16 -12.86 -13.15
N ALA A 68 10.22 -12.38 -11.91
CA ALA A 68 10.08 -10.98 -11.59
C ALA A 68 11.18 -10.12 -12.25
N VAL A 69 12.43 -10.61 -12.30
CA VAL A 69 13.52 -9.94 -13.02
C VAL A 69 13.21 -9.85 -14.53
N LEU A 70 12.67 -10.90 -15.14
CA LEU A 70 12.25 -10.85 -16.56
C LEU A 70 11.18 -9.76 -16.80
N GLU A 71 10.25 -9.58 -15.85
CA GLU A 71 9.26 -8.50 -15.95
C GLU A 71 9.90 -7.12 -15.79
N VAL A 72 10.83 -6.94 -14.85
CA VAL A 72 11.57 -5.67 -14.71
C VAL A 72 12.27 -5.30 -16.02
N GLU A 73 12.96 -6.26 -16.67
CA GLU A 73 13.59 -6.04 -17.96
C GLU A 73 12.59 -5.74 -19.08
N ALA A 74 11.45 -6.45 -19.10
CA ALA A 74 10.36 -6.20 -20.05
C ALA A 74 9.78 -4.80 -19.86
N ALA A 75 9.57 -4.38 -18.61
CA ALA A 75 9.09 -3.03 -18.27
C ALA A 75 9.98 -1.92 -18.83
N GLY A 76 11.29 -2.07 -18.73
CA GLY A 76 12.23 -1.11 -19.34
C GLY A 76 12.12 -1.03 -20.85
N ARG A 77 11.98 -2.19 -21.51
CA ARG A 77 11.78 -2.24 -22.98
C ARG A 77 10.44 -1.61 -23.38
N ILE A 78 9.35 -1.94 -22.67
CA ILE A 78 8.01 -1.43 -22.94
C ILE A 78 7.97 0.09 -22.77
N LEU A 79 8.47 0.62 -21.63
CA LEU A 79 8.48 2.06 -21.38
C LEU A 79 9.26 2.80 -22.48
N THR A 80 10.43 2.30 -22.84
CA THR A 80 11.27 2.88 -23.92
C THR A 80 10.54 2.85 -25.26
N ALA A 81 9.97 1.71 -25.64
CA ALA A 81 9.25 1.56 -26.91
C ALA A 81 7.95 2.41 -26.95
N SER A 82 7.35 2.69 -25.80
CA SER A 82 6.19 3.57 -25.65
C SER A 82 6.55 5.06 -25.59
N GLY A 83 7.84 5.41 -25.73
CA GLY A 83 8.30 6.80 -25.69
C GLY A 83 8.33 7.41 -24.28
N VAL A 84 8.14 6.61 -23.23
CA VAL A 84 8.25 7.10 -21.84
C VAL A 84 9.72 7.26 -21.49
N PRO A 85 10.15 8.46 -21.05
CA PRO A 85 11.57 8.71 -20.76
C PRO A 85 12.05 7.87 -19.57
N LYS A 86 13.32 7.48 -19.60
CA LYS A 86 13.97 6.81 -18.46
C LYS A 86 14.07 7.78 -17.28
N ARG A 87 13.65 7.33 -16.11
CA ARG A 87 13.73 8.08 -14.84
C ARG A 87 14.35 7.17 -13.78
N SER A 88 15.07 7.76 -12.82
CA SER A 88 15.51 7.04 -11.63
C SER A 88 14.30 6.70 -10.75
N VAL A 89 14.38 5.56 -10.07
CA VAL A 89 13.31 5.08 -9.19
C VAL A 89 13.38 5.78 -7.84
N ALA A 90 12.31 6.46 -7.46
CA ALA A 90 12.20 7.17 -6.19
C ALA A 90 11.83 6.24 -5.03
N THR A 91 11.02 5.21 -5.31
CA THR A 91 10.58 4.23 -4.30
C THR A 91 10.53 2.82 -4.87
N VAL A 92 10.97 1.85 -4.07
CA VAL A 92 10.77 0.42 -4.34
C VAL A 92 10.06 -0.20 -3.15
N PHE A 93 8.96 -0.89 -3.39
CA PHE A 93 8.16 -1.50 -2.33
C PHE A 93 7.92 -2.98 -2.62
N PHE A 94 8.33 -3.84 -1.71
CA PHE A 94 8.07 -5.28 -1.74
C PHE A 94 6.90 -5.57 -0.81
N GLY A 95 5.78 -6.00 -1.37
CA GLY A 95 4.56 -6.24 -0.61
C GLY A 95 3.75 -7.42 -1.13
N GLY A 96 2.52 -7.52 -0.63
CA GLY A 96 1.51 -8.47 -1.08
C GLY A 96 1.22 -9.59 -0.08
N GLY A 97 1.92 -10.72 -0.17
CA GLY A 97 1.82 -11.80 0.79
C GLY A 97 2.76 -11.61 1.97
N THR A 98 3.88 -12.28 1.95
CA THR A 98 4.97 -12.12 2.92
C THR A 98 6.29 -12.17 2.15
N PRO A 99 6.81 -11.02 1.70
CA PRO A 99 8.04 -10.98 0.90
C PRO A 99 9.22 -11.70 1.56
N THR A 100 9.33 -11.59 2.88
CA THR A 100 10.39 -12.18 3.69
C THR A 100 10.30 -13.71 3.88
N LEU A 101 9.34 -14.39 3.24
CA LEU A 101 9.38 -15.84 3.03
C LEU A 101 10.34 -16.25 1.91
N LEU A 102 10.73 -15.32 1.05
CA LEU A 102 11.79 -15.57 0.07
C LEU A 102 13.16 -15.43 0.75
N PRO A 103 14.18 -16.15 0.25
CA PRO A 103 15.55 -15.87 0.64
C PRO A 103 15.92 -14.40 0.40
N VAL A 104 16.69 -13.80 1.30
CA VAL A 104 17.13 -12.41 1.15
C VAL A 104 17.89 -12.16 -0.18
N THR A 105 18.59 -13.18 -0.68
CA THR A 105 19.27 -13.15 -1.97
C THR A 105 18.32 -12.96 -3.16
N ASP A 106 17.08 -13.44 -3.05
CA ASP A 106 16.07 -13.26 -4.09
C ASP A 106 15.51 -11.83 -4.06
N LEU A 107 15.27 -11.26 -2.87
CA LEU A 107 14.88 -9.86 -2.73
C LEU A 107 15.99 -8.93 -3.24
N ALA A 108 17.24 -9.20 -2.87
CA ALA A 108 18.41 -8.47 -3.33
C ALA A 108 18.58 -8.54 -4.85
N LYS A 109 18.36 -9.72 -5.46
CA LYS A 109 18.39 -9.93 -6.91
C LYS A 109 17.35 -9.06 -7.64
N MET A 110 16.12 -9.03 -7.16
CA MET A 110 15.06 -8.22 -7.75
C MET A 110 15.33 -6.72 -7.58
N LEU A 111 15.82 -6.29 -6.43
CA LEU A 111 16.22 -4.90 -6.20
C LEU A 111 17.39 -4.48 -7.08
N SER A 112 18.38 -5.36 -7.27
CA SER A 112 19.52 -5.10 -8.17
C SER A 112 19.05 -4.93 -9.60
N ALA A 113 18.11 -5.75 -10.09
CA ALA A 113 17.56 -5.61 -11.44
C ALA A 113 16.89 -4.24 -11.65
N VAL A 114 16.13 -3.75 -10.65
CA VAL A 114 15.53 -2.41 -10.68
C VAL A 114 16.62 -1.32 -10.71
N ARG A 115 17.64 -1.44 -9.85
CA ARG A 115 18.77 -0.49 -9.75
C ARG A 115 19.58 -0.44 -11.05
N ASP A 116 19.90 -1.59 -11.62
CA ASP A 116 20.73 -1.69 -12.81
C ASP A 116 20.00 -1.13 -14.03
N LEU A 117 18.68 -1.34 -14.11
CA LEU A 117 17.88 -0.90 -15.24
C LEU A 117 17.62 0.61 -15.23
N TRP A 118 17.15 1.16 -14.11
CA TRP A 118 16.72 2.56 -14.04
C TRP A 118 17.61 3.46 -13.20
N GLY A 119 18.39 2.89 -12.27
CA GLY A 119 19.04 3.62 -11.21
C GLY A 119 18.05 3.96 -10.08
N LEU A 120 18.58 4.12 -8.86
CA LEU A 120 17.78 4.65 -7.74
C LEU A 120 18.06 6.16 -7.61
N ALA A 121 17.02 6.93 -7.30
CA ALA A 121 17.16 8.33 -6.96
C ALA A 121 18.00 8.50 -5.67
N ALA A 122 18.63 9.65 -5.50
CA ALA A 122 19.34 9.95 -4.25
C ALA A 122 18.36 9.88 -3.07
N GLY A 123 18.68 9.08 -2.07
CA GLY A 123 17.81 8.82 -0.94
C GLY A 123 16.52 8.07 -1.28
N ALA A 124 16.51 7.21 -2.32
CA ALA A 124 15.35 6.38 -2.66
C ALA A 124 14.86 5.57 -1.45
N GLU A 125 13.55 5.46 -1.28
CA GLU A 125 12.93 4.58 -0.29
C GLU A 125 12.86 3.15 -0.84
N VAL A 126 13.40 2.20 -0.09
CA VAL A 126 13.31 0.76 -0.43
C VAL A 126 12.72 0.03 0.76
N THR A 127 11.45 -0.33 0.66
CA THR A 127 10.66 -0.92 1.73
C THR A 127 10.34 -2.38 1.44
N THR A 128 10.33 -3.21 2.48
CA THR A 128 9.73 -4.54 2.43
C THR A 128 8.76 -4.75 3.58
N GLU A 129 7.61 -5.38 3.29
CA GLU A 129 6.73 -5.95 4.31
C GLU A 129 7.34 -7.21 4.88
N ALA A 130 7.12 -7.45 6.17
CA ALA A 130 7.58 -8.64 6.88
C ALA A 130 6.55 -9.12 7.89
N ASN A 131 6.44 -10.45 8.02
CA ASN A 131 5.79 -11.05 9.17
C ASN A 131 6.85 -11.19 10.28
N PRO A 132 6.56 -10.86 11.55
CA PRO A 132 7.53 -10.98 12.63
C PRO A 132 8.20 -12.37 12.75
N ASP A 133 7.49 -13.45 12.36
CA ASP A 133 8.01 -14.81 12.39
C ASP A 133 8.88 -15.19 11.20
N SER A 134 8.96 -14.34 10.17
CA SER A 134 9.66 -14.64 8.91
C SER A 134 11.10 -14.11 8.85
N VAL A 135 11.55 -13.41 9.88
CA VAL A 135 12.86 -12.75 9.89
C VAL A 135 13.61 -13.02 11.21
N ASP A 136 14.92 -12.87 11.15
CA ASP A 136 15.83 -12.81 12.28
C ASP A 136 16.85 -11.68 12.09
N ALA A 137 17.75 -11.48 13.05
CA ALA A 137 18.76 -10.42 13.00
C ALA A 137 19.68 -10.54 11.78
N ALA A 138 20.03 -11.75 11.38
CA ALA A 138 20.91 -11.99 10.22
C ALA A 138 20.19 -11.64 8.91
N TYR A 139 18.90 -12.00 8.78
CA TYR A 139 18.08 -11.68 7.63
C TYR A 139 17.92 -10.15 7.48
N LEU A 140 17.61 -9.44 8.57
CA LEU A 140 17.44 -7.99 8.56
C LEU A 140 18.76 -7.25 8.25
N GLY A 141 19.88 -7.73 8.80
CA GLY A 141 21.21 -7.22 8.44
C GLY A 141 21.51 -7.37 6.94
N ALA A 142 21.21 -8.55 6.38
CA ALA A 142 21.41 -8.80 4.96
C ALA A 142 20.46 -7.97 4.06
N LEU A 143 19.25 -7.63 4.51
CA LEU A 143 18.37 -6.68 3.82
C LEU A 143 19.01 -5.28 3.77
N ALA A 144 19.51 -4.78 4.90
CA ALA A 144 20.18 -3.48 4.96
C ALA A 144 21.42 -3.44 4.03
N ASP A 145 22.24 -4.50 4.06
CA ASP A 145 23.41 -4.64 3.18
C ASP A 145 23.01 -4.67 1.68
N ALA A 146 21.86 -5.23 1.35
CA ALA A 146 21.32 -5.23 -0.02
C ALA A 146 20.81 -3.85 -0.47
N GLY A 147 20.60 -2.91 0.47
CA GLY A 147 20.18 -1.54 0.20
C GLY A 147 18.69 -1.27 0.50
N PHE A 148 18.04 -2.13 1.28
CA PHE A 148 16.74 -1.79 1.87
C PHE A 148 16.92 -0.69 2.92
N THR A 149 15.95 0.21 2.99
CA THR A 149 15.99 1.36 3.92
C THR A 149 14.92 1.27 5.00
N ARG A 150 13.86 0.49 4.78
CA ARG A 150 12.71 0.35 5.69
C ARG A 150 12.16 -1.07 5.69
N VAL A 151 11.64 -1.48 6.85
CA VAL A 151 10.83 -2.68 7.00
C VAL A 151 9.51 -2.34 7.67
N SER A 152 8.38 -2.88 7.14
CA SER A 152 7.05 -2.78 7.75
C SER A 152 6.65 -4.12 8.35
N PHE A 153 6.41 -4.17 9.65
CA PHE A 153 6.01 -5.39 10.33
C PHE A 153 4.52 -5.42 10.56
N GLY A 154 3.87 -6.47 10.06
CA GLY A 154 2.46 -6.72 10.32
C GLY A 154 2.24 -7.19 11.76
N MET A 155 2.18 -6.27 12.72
CA MET A 155 1.83 -6.54 14.13
C MET A 155 0.35 -6.82 14.28
N GLN A 156 -0.51 -6.07 13.62
CA GLN A 156 -1.97 -6.10 13.60
C GLN A 156 -2.62 -5.77 14.94
N SER A 157 -2.33 -6.50 16.00
CA SER A 157 -2.81 -6.28 17.37
C SER A 157 -1.80 -6.84 18.37
N ALA A 158 -1.81 -6.33 19.60
CA ALA A 158 -1.09 -6.91 20.74
C ALA A 158 -1.96 -7.90 21.53
N VAL A 159 -3.25 -8.00 21.21
CA VAL A 159 -4.23 -8.72 22.01
C VAL A 159 -4.52 -10.10 21.41
N PRO A 160 -4.28 -11.20 22.15
CA PRO A 160 -4.33 -12.56 21.60
C PRO A 160 -5.67 -12.96 20.98
N HIS A 161 -6.83 -12.57 21.58
CA HIS A 161 -8.12 -12.95 21.02
C HIS A 161 -8.44 -12.17 19.73
N VAL A 162 -7.94 -10.93 19.60
CA VAL A 162 -8.05 -10.13 18.36
C VAL A 162 -7.22 -10.79 17.25
N LEU A 163 -5.97 -11.17 17.53
CA LEU A 163 -5.13 -11.91 16.59
C LEU A 163 -5.77 -13.24 16.17
N ALA A 164 -6.40 -13.94 17.11
CA ALA A 164 -7.11 -15.20 16.81
C ALA A 164 -8.29 -14.97 15.85
N THR A 165 -9.07 -13.89 16.03
CA THR A 165 -10.17 -13.51 15.13
C THR A 165 -9.65 -13.16 13.73
N LEU A 166 -8.52 -12.48 13.63
CA LEU A 166 -7.82 -12.18 12.37
C LEU A 166 -7.13 -13.41 11.74
N GLU A 167 -7.10 -14.55 12.45
CA GLU A 167 -6.33 -15.75 12.05
C GLU A 167 -4.84 -15.45 11.83
N ARG A 168 -4.29 -14.53 12.64
CA ARG A 168 -2.85 -14.27 12.70
C ARG A 168 -2.19 -15.29 13.60
N THR A 169 -1.09 -15.87 13.13
CA THR A 169 -0.38 -16.97 13.80
C THR A 169 0.99 -16.55 14.33
N HIS A 170 1.41 -15.31 14.11
CA HIS A 170 2.69 -14.84 14.63
C HIS A 170 2.65 -14.70 16.17
N ASP A 171 3.80 -14.89 16.79
CA ASP A 171 3.99 -14.69 18.21
C ASP A 171 4.14 -13.19 18.51
N PRO A 172 3.22 -12.56 19.29
CA PRO A 172 3.32 -11.15 19.64
C PRO A 172 4.63 -10.79 20.38
N GLU A 173 5.23 -11.73 21.13
CA GLU A 173 6.48 -11.52 21.85
C GLU A 173 7.69 -11.32 20.91
N ARG A 174 7.56 -11.71 19.64
CA ARG A 174 8.59 -11.47 18.63
C ARG A 174 8.63 -10.03 18.11
N VAL A 175 7.52 -9.30 18.21
CA VAL A 175 7.46 -7.92 17.66
C VAL A 175 8.54 -7.01 18.26
N PRO A 176 8.74 -6.94 19.59
CA PRO A 176 9.84 -6.16 20.16
C PRO A 176 11.22 -6.58 19.65
N LEU A 177 11.46 -7.88 19.50
CA LEU A 177 12.75 -8.42 19.05
C LEU A 177 13.05 -8.02 17.59
N VAL A 178 12.09 -8.15 16.69
CA VAL A 178 12.30 -7.80 15.28
C VAL A 178 12.47 -6.30 15.09
N VAL A 179 11.81 -5.47 15.88
CA VAL A 179 12.01 -4.01 15.91
C VAL A 179 13.44 -3.67 16.37
N GLU A 180 13.93 -4.31 17.44
CA GLU A 180 15.30 -4.13 17.93
C GLU A 180 16.31 -4.53 16.83
N TRP A 181 16.14 -5.68 16.21
CA TRP A 181 17.05 -6.17 15.16
C TRP A 181 17.05 -5.28 13.92
N ALA A 182 15.86 -4.79 13.50
CA ALA A 182 15.77 -3.88 12.36
C ALA A 182 16.52 -2.58 12.61
N ARG A 183 16.36 -1.99 13.80
CA ARG A 183 17.09 -0.79 14.21
C ARG A 183 18.60 -1.03 14.29
N ALA A 184 19.02 -2.16 14.87
CA ALA A 184 20.42 -2.53 14.92
C ALA A 184 21.04 -2.67 13.52
N ALA A 185 20.24 -3.05 12.53
CA ALA A 185 20.63 -3.10 11.12
C ALA A 185 20.58 -1.73 10.42
N GLY A 186 20.09 -0.68 11.07
CA GLY A 186 19.96 0.67 10.47
C GLY A 186 18.77 0.86 9.56
N LEU A 187 17.73 0.01 9.69
CA LEU A 187 16.48 0.12 8.94
C LEU A 187 15.48 1.00 9.70
N ASP A 188 14.76 1.85 8.97
CA ASP A 188 13.53 2.48 9.49
C ASP A 188 12.48 1.41 9.76
N VAL A 189 11.70 1.59 10.83
CA VAL A 189 10.70 0.61 11.26
C VAL A 189 9.30 1.19 11.15
N SER A 190 8.44 0.48 10.43
CA SER A 190 6.99 0.67 10.43
C SER A 190 6.30 -0.49 11.13
N LEU A 191 5.21 -0.20 11.87
CA LEU A 191 4.30 -1.20 12.41
C LEU A 191 2.92 -1.01 11.81
N ASP A 192 2.33 -2.10 11.31
CA ASP A 192 0.98 -2.11 10.75
C ASP A 192 0.02 -2.71 11.76
N LEU A 193 -1.04 -1.96 12.08
CA LEU A 193 -2.10 -2.33 13.01
C LEU A 193 -3.44 -2.39 12.29
N ILE A 194 -4.34 -3.24 12.78
CA ILE A 194 -5.72 -3.33 12.28
C ILE A 194 -6.65 -3.14 13.47
N TYR A 195 -7.63 -2.25 13.34
CA TYR A 195 -8.66 -2.00 14.33
C TYR A 195 -10.06 -2.30 13.79
N GLY A 196 -11.03 -2.39 14.71
CA GLY A 196 -12.42 -2.72 14.37
C GLY A 196 -12.61 -4.21 14.05
N THR A 197 -11.74 -5.06 14.57
CA THR A 197 -11.92 -6.52 14.50
C THR A 197 -13.15 -6.93 15.31
N PRO A 198 -14.03 -7.81 14.78
CA PRO A 198 -15.19 -8.29 15.53
C PRO A 198 -14.82 -8.83 16.93
N GLY A 199 -15.43 -8.27 17.96
CA GLY A 199 -15.16 -8.61 19.36
C GLY A 199 -14.00 -7.84 20.00
N GLU A 200 -13.34 -6.96 19.27
CA GLU A 200 -12.33 -6.04 19.80
C GLU A 200 -13.03 -4.91 20.59
N SER A 201 -12.54 -4.62 21.78
CA SER A 201 -12.99 -3.48 22.58
C SER A 201 -12.05 -2.27 22.41
N LEU A 202 -12.55 -1.08 22.78
CA LEU A 202 -11.72 0.14 22.81
C LEU A 202 -10.49 -0.01 23.73
N ALA A 203 -10.63 -0.81 24.81
CA ALA A 203 -9.51 -1.12 25.71
C ALA A 203 -8.46 -2.03 25.04
N ASP A 204 -8.89 -2.99 24.23
CA ASP A 204 -7.97 -3.86 23.46
C ASP A 204 -7.21 -3.06 22.41
N TRP A 205 -7.92 -2.15 21.72
CA TRP A 205 -7.29 -1.27 20.74
C TRP A 205 -6.26 -0.32 21.40
N ARG A 206 -6.62 0.28 22.54
CA ARG A 206 -5.69 1.10 23.33
C ARG A 206 -4.46 0.30 23.71
N ALA A 207 -4.60 -0.92 24.22
CA ALA A 207 -3.47 -1.78 24.57
C ALA A 207 -2.55 -2.07 23.37
N SER A 208 -3.12 -2.27 22.18
CA SER A 208 -2.36 -2.48 20.94
C SER A 208 -1.57 -1.23 20.53
N LEU A 209 -2.20 -0.04 20.62
CA LEU A 209 -1.53 1.24 20.34
C LEU A 209 -0.40 1.52 21.34
N GLU A 210 -0.66 1.36 22.65
CA GLU A 210 0.33 1.58 23.70
C GLU A 210 1.53 0.63 23.57
N GLN A 211 1.27 -0.64 23.22
CA GLN A 211 2.35 -1.60 22.94
C GLN A 211 3.16 -1.17 21.70
N ALA A 212 2.53 -0.78 20.61
CA ALA A 212 3.22 -0.32 19.42
C ALA A 212 4.05 0.94 19.71
N LEU A 213 3.49 1.91 20.43
CA LEU A 213 4.17 3.16 20.82
C LEU A 213 5.37 2.90 21.74
N SER A 214 5.27 1.91 22.63
CA SER A 214 6.39 1.52 23.52
C SER A 214 7.65 1.06 22.78
N LEU A 215 7.47 0.61 21.53
CA LEU A 215 8.55 0.16 20.65
C LEU A 215 9.15 1.33 19.84
N HIS A 216 8.58 2.53 19.94
CA HIS A 216 9.05 3.75 19.28
C HIS A 216 9.28 3.57 17.75
N PRO A 217 8.38 3.01 16.96
CA PRO A 217 8.58 2.90 15.51
C PRO A 217 8.69 4.28 14.86
N ASP A 218 9.27 4.35 13.67
CA ASP A 218 9.39 5.61 12.92
C ASP A 218 8.07 5.97 12.23
N HIS A 219 7.24 4.95 11.98
CA HIS A 219 6.00 5.04 11.25
C HIS A 219 4.97 4.04 11.81
N LEU A 220 3.70 4.41 11.78
CA LEU A 220 2.57 3.54 12.17
C LEU A 220 1.46 3.61 11.11
N SER A 221 1.00 2.44 10.69
CA SER A 221 -0.23 2.29 9.93
C SER A 221 -1.31 1.74 10.85
N ALA A 222 -2.50 2.36 10.86
CA ALA A 222 -3.67 1.86 11.58
C ALA A 222 -4.84 1.76 10.60
N TYR A 223 -5.12 0.53 10.15
CA TYR A 223 -6.14 0.26 9.15
C TYR A 223 -7.45 -0.17 9.81
N SER A 224 -8.55 0.44 9.39
CA SER A 224 -9.88 -0.10 9.69
C SER A 224 -10.04 -1.46 9.01
N LEU A 225 -10.53 -2.46 9.74
CA LEU A 225 -10.83 -3.76 9.16
C LEU A 225 -12.01 -3.64 8.19
N ILE A 226 -11.72 -3.82 6.91
CA ILE A 226 -12.73 -3.93 5.87
C ILE A 226 -13.03 -5.42 5.63
N VAL A 227 -14.31 -5.77 5.62
CA VAL A 227 -14.77 -7.14 5.39
C VAL A 227 -15.00 -7.36 3.89
N GLU A 228 -13.97 -7.81 3.20
CA GLU A 228 -14.01 -8.02 1.75
C GLU A 228 -14.74 -9.31 1.37
N ASP A 229 -15.55 -9.23 0.33
CA ASP A 229 -16.27 -10.39 -0.22
C ASP A 229 -15.31 -11.50 -0.67
N GLY A 230 -15.72 -12.76 -0.44
CA GLY A 230 -14.90 -13.93 -0.76
C GLY A 230 -13.88 -14.32 0.30
N THR A 231 -13.65 -13.50 1.33
CA THR A 231 -12.79 -13.83 2.48
C THR A 231 -13.47 -14.87 3.39
N LYS A 232 -12.70 -15.50 4.27
CA LYS A 232 -13.25 -16.42 5.28
C LYS A 232 -14.07 -15.64 6.29
N LEU A 233 -13.58 -14.48 6.74
CA LEU A 233 -14.26 -13.60 7.68
C LEU A 233 -15.63 -13.16 7.14
N ALA A 234 -15.74 -12.75 5.88
CA ALA A 234 -17.03 -12.41 5.29
C ALA A 234 -18.04 -13.57 5.28
N ARG A 235 -17.56 -14.82 5.11
CA ARG A 235 -18.43 -16.01 5.20
C ARG A 235 -18.91 -16.25 6.63
N GLN A 236 -18.05 -16.09 7.63
CA GLN A 236 -18.37 -16.27 9.05
C GLN A 236 -19.37 -15.20 9.52
N ILE A 237 -19.21 -13.96 9.08
CA ILE A 237 -20.17 -12.88 9.38
C ILE A 237 -21.54 -13.19 8.73
N ARG A 238 -21.54 -13.58 7.45
CA ARG A 238 -22.80 -13.94 6.75
C ARG A 238 -23.53 -15.12 7.36
N SER A 239 -22.80 -16.09 7.90
CA SER A 239 -23.41 -17.24 8.60
C SER A 239 -23.87 -16.92 10.03
N GLY A 240 -23.58 -15.75 10.56
CA GLY A 240 -23.87 -15.37 11.95
C GLY A 240 -22.93 -15.99 12.99
N GLU A 241 -21.83 -16.60 12.55
CA GLU A 241 -20.79 -17.15 13.43
C GLU A 241 -20.00 -16.03 14.15
N ILE A 242 -19.76 -14.92 13.44
CA ILE A 242 -19.08 -13.72 13.94
C ILE A 242 -20.01 -12.53 13.73
N ALA A 243 -20.05 -11.60 14.70
CA ALA A 243 -20.79 -10.36 14.58
C ALA A 243 -20.20 -9.47 13.46
N PRO A 244 -21.00 -8.66 12.75
CA PRO A 244 -20.49 -7.69 11.80
C PRO A 244 -19.66 -6.61 12.51
N THR A 245 -18.84 -5.90 11.74
CA THR A 245 -18.18 -4.66 12.17
C THR A 245 -19.21 -3.55 12.38
N ASP A 246 -18.88 -2.58 13.24
CA ASP A 246 -19.71 -1.43 13.55
C ASP A 246 -18.97 -0.15 13.15
N ASP A 247 -19.57 0.65 12.27
CA ASP A 247 -18.93 1.84 11.69
C ASP A 247 -18.72 2.94 12.75
N ASP A 248 -19.65 3.10 13.72
CA ASP A 248 -19.50 4.09 14.80
C ASP A 248 -18.35 3.67 15.73
N GLN A 249 -18.24 2.37 16.03
CA GLN A 249 -17.12 1.84 16.81
C GLN A 249 -15.78 2.01 16.06
N GLN A 250 -15.78 1.82 14.74
CA GLN A 250 -14.55 2.06 13.92
C GLN A 250 -14.15 3.54 13.94
N ALA A 251 -15.12 4.47 13.98
CA ALA A 251 -14.82 5.89 14.15
C ALA A 251 -14.20 6.18 15.52
N ASP A 252 -14.75 5.62 16.61
CA ASP A 252 -14.17 5.75 17.96
C ASP A 252 -12.72 5.21 18.01
N PHE A 253 -12.44 4.10 17.34
CA PHE A 253 -11.09 3.53 17.26
C PHE A 253 -10.14 4.45 16.51
N TYR A 254 -10.58 5.05 15.40
CA TYR A 254 -9.77 6.00 14.64
C TYR A 254 -9.45 7.25 15.46
N GLU A 255 -10.44 7.80 16.16
CA GLU A 255 -10.25 8.97 17.03
C GLU A 255 -9.26 8.67 18.16
N LEU A 256 -9.37 7.49 18.81
CA LEU A 256 -8.41 7.06 19.82
C LEU A 256 -6.98 6.92 19.26
N ALA A 257 -6.85 6.39 18.05
CA ALA A 257 -5.53 6.28 17.39
C ALA A 257 -4.93 7.66 17.15
N ASP A 258 -5.71 8.58 16.56
CA ASP A 258 -5.24 9.95 16.29
C ASP A 258 -4.82 10.68 17.57
N GLU A 259 -5.61 10.56 18.65
CA GLU A 259 -5.30 11.16 19.97
C GLU A 259 -3.97 10.63 20.53
N LEU A 260 -3.82 9.31 20.63
CA LEU A 260 -2.66 8.69 21.25
C LEU A 260 -1.38 8.89 20.42
N LEU A 261 -1.49 8.77 19.10
CA LEU A 261 -0.36 8.95 18.19
C LEU A 261 0.09 10.42 18.18
N ALA A 262 -0.83 11.37 18.13
CA ALA A 262 -0.51 12.79 18.22
C ALA A 262 0.15 13.15 19.58
N ALA A 263 -0.37 12.61 20.69
CA ALA A 263 0.22 12.80 22.02
C ALA A 263 1.64 12.23 22.12
N ALA A 264 1.94 11.17 21.36
CA ALA A 264 3.27 10.56 21.28
C ALA A 264 4.20 11.23 20.26
N GLY A 265 3.77 12.31 19.58
CA GLY A 265 4.57 13.08 18.63
C GLY A 265 4.58 12.55 17.21
N TYR A 266 3.61 11.70 16.84
CA TYR A 266 3.41 11.29 15.45
C TYR A 266 2.45 12.25 14.76
N ASP A 267 2.81 12.65 13.57
CA ASP A 267 1.95 13.45 12.70
C ASP A 267 1.16 12.56 11.74
N TRP A 268 -0.16 12.73 11.72
CA TRP A 268 -0.98 12.20 10.64
C TRP A 268 -0.57 12.85 9.31
N TYR A 269 -0.42 12.06 8.24
CA TYR A 269 -0.06 12.60 6.94
C TYR A 269 -0.95 12.10 5.78
N GLU A 270 -1.55 10.93 5.93
CA GLU A 270 -2.63 10.41 5.06
C GLU A 270 -3.54 9.48 5.85
N VAL A 271 -4.74 9.20 5.32
CA VAL A 271 -5.72 8.34 5.99
C VAL A 271 -5.12 6.97 6.23
N SER A 272 -5.05 6.59 7.52
CA SER A 272 -4.49 5.38 8.10
C SER A 272 -2.99 5.44 8.47
N ASN A 273 -2.25 6.51 8.17
CA ASN A 273 -0.80 6.54 8.43
C ASN A 273 -0.32 7.78 9.20
N TRP A 274 0.58 7.52 10.16
CA TRP A 274 1.24 8.52 11.01
C TRP A 274 2.75 8.28 11.01
N ALA A 275 3.53 9.35 11.10
CA ALA A 275 4.99 9.28 11.12
C ALA A 275 5.59 10.27 12.11
N THR A 276 6.77 9.97 12.65
CA THR A 276 7.50 10.84 13.59
C THR A 276 8.08 12.08 12.91
N SER A 277 8.23 12.06 11.60
CA SER A 277 8.72 13.19 10.80
C SER A 277 8.39 13.01 9.32
N ASP A 278 8.56 14.04 8.52
CA ASP A 278 8.41 13.97 7.06
C ASP A 278 9.34 12.94 6.40
N ALA A 279 10.53 12.72 6.97
CA ALA A 279 11.49 11.73 6.46
C ALA A 279 11.01 10.29 6.65
N HIS A 280 10.16 10.03 7.63
CA HIS A 280 9.65 8.71 7.95
C HIS A 280 8.27 8.41 7.33
N ARG A 281 7.66 9.36 6.60
CA ARG A 281 6.45 9.09 5.81
C ARG A 281 6.73 8.06 4.73
N SER A 282 5.79 7.15 4.47
CA SER A 282 5.89 6.24 3.33
C SER A 282 5.73 7.02 2.03
N ARG A 283 6.83 7.27 1.33
CA ARG A 283 6.81 7.97 0.05
C ARG A 283 6.17 7.12 -1.04
N HIS A 284 6.26 5.79 -0.92
CA HIS A 284 5.58 4.89 -1.84
C HIS A 284 4.06 5.01 -1.73
N ASN A 285 3.49 5.06 -0.50
CA ASN A 285 2.07 5.28 -0.29
C ASN A 285 1.65 6.68 -0.78
N LEU A 286 2.45 7.72 -0.45
CA LEU A 286 2.18 9.07 -0.94
C LEU A 286 2.19 9.17 -2.48
N ALA A 287 3.01 8.37 -3.17
CA ALA A 287 3.03 8.32 -4.62
C ALA A 287 1.67 7.87 -5.19
N TYR A 288 0.99 6.91 -4.55
CA TYR A 288 -0.37 6.52 -4.94
C TYR A 288 -1.38 7.67 -4.73
N TRP A 289 -1.36 8.31 -3.57
CA TRP A 289 -2.26 9.41 -3.23
C TRP A 289 -2.06 10.64 -4.12
N THR A 290 -0.85 10.88 -4.59
CA THR A 290 -0.51 12.03 -5.44
C THR A 290 -0.53 11.72 -6.93
N GLY A 291 -0.90 10.49 -7.34
CA GLY A 291 -1.03 10.10 -8.75
C GLY A 291 0.30 10.03 -9.49
N GLN A 292 1.38 9.64 -8.79
CA GLN A 292 2.68 9.41 -9.42
C GLN A 292 2.66 8.16 -10.30
N ASP A 293 3.75 7.92 -11.03
CA ASP A 293 3.87 6.73 -11.87
C ASP A 293 4.49 5.58 -11.08
N TRP A 294 4.00 4.36 -11.30
CA TRP A 294 4.64 3.16 -10.79
C TRP A 294 4.45 1.96 -11.71
N TRP A 295 5.40 1.06 -11.68
CA TRP A 295 5.29 -0.26 -12.31
C TRP A 295 5.12 -1.34 -11.24
N GLY A 296 4.04 -2.12 -11.34
CA GLY A 296 3.80 -3.28 -10.51
C GLY A 296 4.33 -4.54 -11.17
N VAL A 297 5.24 -5.22 -10.50
CA VAL A 297 5.86 -6.48 -10.91
C VAL A 297 5.24 -7.64 -10.15
N GLY A 298 4.98 -8.75 -10.82
CA GLY A 298 4.47 -9.96 -10.19
C GLY A 298 2.99 -10.23 -10.45
N PRO A 299 2.49 -11.44 -10.12
CA PRO A 299 1.14 -11.88 -10.40
C PRO A 299 0.11 -11.07 -9.59
N GLY A 300 -0.84 -10.46 -10.28
CA GLY A 300 -1.88 -9.61 -9.68
C GLY A 300 -1.42 -8.20 -9.33
N ALA A 301 -0.17 -7.82 -9.62
CA ALA A 301 0.31 -6.46 -9.41
C ALA A 301 -0.43 -5.46 -10.32
N HIS A 302 -0.68 -4.27 -9.80
CA HIS A 302 -1.26 -3.15 -10.54
C HIS A 302 -0.18 -2.12 -10.85
N SER A 303 -0.34 -1.44 -11.98
CA SER A 303 0.57 -0.39 -12.45
C SER A 303 -0.19 0.85 -12.87
N HIS A 304 0.48 2.00 -12.82
CA HIS A 304 -0.03 3.26 -13.34
C HIS A 304 1.12 4.06 -13.97
N VAL A 305 0.98 4.45 -15.23
CA VAL A 305 1.92 5.36 -15.90
C VAL A 305 1.12 6.36 -16.76
N GLY A 306 1.18 7.62 -16.42
CA GLY A 306 0.59 8.70 -17.20
C GLY A 306 -0.93 8.60 -17.41
N GLY A 307 -1.67 8.09 -16.43
CA GLY A 307 -3.12 7.89 -16.52
C GLY A 307 -3.53 6.60 -17.24
N VAL A 308 -2.58 5.72 -17.52
CA VAL A 308 -2.84 4.35 -18.00
C VAL A 308 -2.63 3.40 -16.84
N ARG A 309 -3.65 2.64 -16.48
CA ARG A 309 -3.60 1.60 -15.45
C ARG A 309 -3.73 0.24 -16.09
N TRP A 310 -3.00 -0.75 -15.56
CA TRP A 310 -3.15 -2.15 -15.93
C TRP A 310 -2.87 -3.04 -14.73
N TRP A 311 -3.31 -4.29 -14.83
CA TRP A 311 -3.11 -5.30 -13.79
C TRP A 311 -2.67 -6.61 -14.41
N ASN A 312 -1.77 -7.28 -13.74
CA ASN A 312 -1.21 -8.56 -14.17
C ASN A 312 -2.18 -9.72 -13.90
N VAL A 313 -2.01 -10.82 -14.64
CA VAL A 313 -2.69 -12.08 -14.35
C VAL A 313 -2.41 -12.51 -12.92
N LYS A 314 -3.47 -12.99 -12.22
CA LYS A 314 -3.38 -13.29 -10.78
C LYS A 314 -2.64 -14.59 -10.47
N HIS A 315 -2.83 -15.64 -11.31
CA HIS A 315 -2.29 -16.96 -11.00
C HIS A 315 -0.80 -17.03 -11.34
N PRO A 316 0.10 -17.47 -10.39
CA PRO A 316 1.55 -17.51 -10.62
C PRO A 316 1.97 -18.34 -11.83
N ALA A 317 1.27 -19.45 -12.15
CA ALA A 317 1.60 -20.24 -13.33
C ALA A 317 1.28 -19.49 -14.64
N ALA A 318 0.16 -18.76 -14.72
CA ALA A 318 -0.16 -17.94 -15.89
C ALA A 318 0.83 -16.78 -16.05
N TYR A 319 1.25 -16.19 -14.93
CA TYR A 319 2.29 -15.18 -14.92
C TYR A 319 3.63 -15.73 -15.44
N SER A 320 4.07 -16.87 -14.92
CA SER A 320 5.28 -17.55 -15.35
C SER A 320 5.28 -17.89 -16.84
N GLU A 321 4.15 -18.44 -17.34
CA GLU A 321 3.98 -18.77 -18.75
C GLU A 321 4.17 -17.54 -19.65
N ARG A 322 3.56 -16.40 -19.31
CA ARG A 322 3.71 -15.15 -20.06
C ARG A 322 5.14 -14.63 -20.03
N MET A 323 5.77 -14.62 -18.84
CA MET A 323 7.15 -14.14 -18.70
C MET A 323 8.14 -14.98 -19.49
N LEU A 324 8.04 -16.30 -19.42
CA LEU A 324 8.90 -17.22 -20.18
C LEU A 324 8.62 -17.17 -21.69
N GLY A 325 7.38 -16.86 -22.08
CA GLY A 325 6.98 -16.66 -23.47
C GLY A 325 7.32 -15.27 -24.04
N GLY A 326 7.89 -14.36 -23.22
CA GLY A 326 8.24 -13.00 -23.65
C GLY A 326 7.02 -12.10 -23.87
N LEU A 327 5.86 -12.46 -23.32
CA LEU A 327 4.61 -11.70 -23.39
C LEU A 327 4.43 -10.81 -22.19
N SER A 328 3.67 -9.71 -22.32
CA SER A 328 3.24 -8.88 -21.20
C SER A 328 2.40 -9.70 -20.24
N PRO A 329 2.60 -9.63 -18.90
CA PRO A 329 1.76 -10.31 -17.94
C PRO A 329 0.41 -9.62 -17.72
N ALA A 330 0.14 -8.47 -18.36
CA ALA A 330 -1.07 -7.70 -18.20
C ALA A 330 -2.30 -8.52 -18.65
N ALA A 331 -3.31 -8.58 -17.77
CA ALA A 331 -4.60 -9.23 -18.03
C ALA A 331 -5.63 -8.24 -18.58
N GLY A 332 -5.53 -6.97 -18.23
CA GLY A 332 -6.40 -5.90 -18.69
C GLY A 332 -5.79 -4.55 -18.38
N ARG A 333 -6.32 -3.52 -19.03
CA ARG A 333 -5.90 -2.13 -18.80
C ARG A 333 -7.06 -1.16 -18.96
N GLU A 334 -6.89 0.04 -18.47
CA GLU A 334 -7.76 1.18 -18.74
C GLU A 334 -6.92 2.44 -18.96
N THR A 335 -7.45 3.36 -19.72
CA THR A 335 -6.86 4.69 -19.90
C THR A 335 -7.87 5.71 -19.40
N LEU A 336 -7.48 6.44 -18.35
CA LEU A 336 -8.37 7.39 -17.72
C LEU A 336 -8.55 8.63 -18.60
N ASP A 337 -9.78 9.05 -18.80
CA ASP A 337 -10.09 10.33 -19.40
C ASP A 337 -9.86 11.49 -18.41
N ALA A 338 -9.90 12.73 -18.90
CA ALA A 338 -9.61 13.88 -18.06
C ALA A 338 -10.62 14.10 -16.91
N PRO A 339 -11.94 13.90 -17.08
CA PRO A 339 -12.89 13.98 -15.99
C PRO A 339 -12.64 12.94 -14.90
N THR A 340 -12.37 11.68 -15.28
CA THR A 340 -12.08 10.59 -14.33
C THR A 340 -10.80 10.87 -13.55
N ARG A 341 -9.73 11.36 -14.21
CA ARG A 341 -8.49 11.76 -13.53
C ARG A 341 -8.71 12.89 -12.53
N GLU A 342 -9.56 13.87 -12.86
CA GLU A 342 -9.87 14.95 -11.94
C GLU A 342 -10.66 14.47 -10.71
N LEU A 343 -11.66 13.62 -10.92
CA LEU A 343 -12.40 12.99 -9.83
C LEU A 343 -11.46 12.19 -8.91
N GLU A 344 -10.59 11.36 -9.49
CA GLU A 344 -9.61 10.59 -8.71
C GLU A 344 -8.62 11.49 -7.97
N ARG A 345 -8.17 12.58 -8.59
CA ARG A 345 -7.30 13.55 -7.92
C ARG A 345 -7.98 14.11 -6.66
N ILE A 346 -9.26 14.50 -6.75
CA ILE A 346 -10.03 14.98 -5.60
C ILE A 346 -10.19 13.86 -4.57
N LEU A 347 -10.56 12.67 -5.00
CA LEU A 347 -10.75 11.50 -4.13
C LEU A 347 -9.46 11.15 -3.36
N LEU A 348 -8.32 11.12 -4.02
CA LEU A 348 -7.06 10.71 -3.42
C LEU A 348 -6.42 11.83 -2.59
N GLN A 349 -6.27 13.02 -3.18
CA GLN A 349 -5.53 14.11 -2.53
C GLN A 349 -6.30 14.78 -1.38
N SER A 350 -7.62 14.64 -1.31
CA SER A 350 -8.37 15.09 -0.12
C SER A 350 -7.98 14.32 1.14
N ARG A 351 -7.48 13.07 1.00
CA ARG A 351 -7.14 12.18 2.11
C ARG A 351 -5.71 12.32 2.64
N ILE A 352 -4.93 13.23 2.06
CA ILE A 352 -3.59 13.55 2.54
C ILE A 352 -3.56 14.92 3.23
N ARG A 353 -2.68 15.08 4.20
CA ARG A 353 -2.57 16.33 4.99
C ARG A 353 -2.22 17.54 4.14
N THR A 354 -1.45 17.36 3.06
CA THR A 354 -1.13 18.44 2.12
C THR A 354 -2.34 18.95 1.35
N GLY A 355 -3.40 18.14 1.28
CA GLY A 355 -4.71 18.50 0.75
C GLY A 355 -4.72 18.92 -0.72
N ILE A 356 -5.79 19.60 -1.11
CA ILE A 356 -6.05 20.05 -2.49
C ILE A 356 -6.02 21.58 -2.55
N PRO A 357 -5.34 22.21 -3.52
CA PRO A 357 -5.46 23.64 -3.73
C PRO A 357 -6.90 24.06 -4.09
N VAL A 358 -7.50 24.99 -3.33
CA VAL A 358 -8.86 25.51 -3.60
C VAL A 358 -8.98 26.02 -5.04
N ALA A 359 -7.93 26.64 -5.56
CA ALA A 359 -7.90 27.17 -6.93
C ALA A 359 -8.04 26.09 -8.02
N SER A 360 -7.68 24.85 -7.72
CA SER A 360 -7.78 23.71 -8.65
C SER A 360 -9.18 23.08 -8.72
N LEU A 361 -10.09 23.46 -7.81
CA LEU A 361 -11.46 22.95 -7.81
C LEU A 361 -12.30 23.59 -8.93
N SER A 362 -13.35 22.90 -9.36
CA SER A 362 -14.41 23.46 -10.23
C SER A 362 -15.07 24.68 -9.58
N ALA A 363 -15.82 25.44 -10.36
CA ALA A 363 -16.60 26.57 -9.82
C ALA A 363 -17.62 26.07 -8.78
N ALA A 364 -18.26 24.94 -9.01
CA ALA A 364 -19.21 24.31 -8.10
C ALA A 364 -18.50 23.86 -6.80
N GLY A 365 -17.40 23.12 -6.90
CA GLY A 365 -16.63 22.68 -5.72
C GLY A 365 -16.13 23.84 -4.85
N ARG A 366 -15.74 24.99 -5.45
CA ARG A 366 -15.36 26.18 -4.67
C ARG A 366 -16.51 26.79 -3.88
N ILE A 367 -17.75 26.71 -4.38
CA ILE A 367 -18.94 27.20 -3.65
C ILE A 367 -19.17 26.37 -2.38
N GLU A 368 -18.88 25.07 -2.42
CA GLU A 368 -19.06 24.17 -1.28
C GLU A 368 -18.06 24.39 -0.13
N VAL A 369 -16.94 25.06 -0.38
CA VAL A 369 -15.90 25.27 0.66
C VAL A 369 -16.44 25.93 1.92
N ALA A 370 -17.28 26.96 1.79
CA ALA A 370 -17.85 27.68 2.95
C ALA A 370 -18.76 26.76 3.78
N SER A 371 -19.56 25.95 3.11
CA SER A 371 -20.46 24.98 3.74
C SER A 371 -19.67 23.84 4.42
N LEU A 372 -18.59 23.33 3.80
CA LEU A 372 -17.69 22.32 4.40
C LEU A 372 -16.97 22.86 5.64
N ILE A 373 -16.62 24.15 5.68
CA ILE A 373 -16.08 24.81 6.89
C ILE A 373 -17.14 24.87 7.99
N ALA A 374 -18.36 25.28 7.65
CA ALA A 374 -19.47 25.40 8.61
C ALA A 374 -19.85 24.05 9.22
N ASP A 375 -19.72 22.97 8.45
CA ASP A 375 -19.95 21.59 8.91
C ASP A 375 -18.74 20.98 9.66
N GLU A 376 -17.67 21.76 9.84
CA GLU A 376 -16.41 21.33 10.48
C GLU A 376 -15.70 20.15 9.79
N LEU A 377 -15.90 19.98 8.48
CA LEU A 377 -15.30 18.90 7.71
C LEU A 377 -13.90 19.24 7.16
N ILE A 378 -13.64 20.53 6.95
CA ILE A 378 -12.34 21.02 6.48
C ILE A 378 -11.79 22.12 7.41
N ASN A 379 -10.47 22.20 7.47
CA ASN A 379 -9.77 23.19 8.29
C ASN A 379 -9.99 24.60 7.72
N ALA A 380 -10.70 25.44 8.49
CA ALA A 380 -11.03 26.81 8.05
C ALA A 380 -9.78 27.64 7.76
N LYS A 381 -8.72 27.55 8.59
CA LYS A 381 -7.47 28.29 8.41
C LYS A 381 -6.75 27.88 7.13
N ALA A 382 -6.66 26.58 6.87
CA ALA A 382 -6.07 26.04 5.65
C ALA A 382 -6.88 26.44 4.42
N ALA A 383 -8.22 26.35 4.47
CA ALA A 383 -9.10 26.73 3.38
C ALA A 383 -8.98 28.24 3.03
N LEU A 384 -8.91 29.12 4.03
CA LEU A 384 -8.66 30.55 3.83
C LEU A 384 -7.26 30.83 3.28
N ALA A 385 -6.28 29.95 3.57
CA ALA A 385 -4.94 30.02 2.98
C ALA A 385 -4.86 29.35 1.58
N GLY A 386 -5.97 28.81 1.08
CA GLY A 386 -6.06 28.27 -0.28
C GLY A 386 -5.92 26.76 -0.41
N THR A 387 -6.02 25.98 0.69
CA THR A 387 -5.85 24.53 0.67
C THR A 387 -7.00 23.82 1.39
N ILE A 388 -7.61 22.82 0.78
CA ILE A 388 -8.58 21.92 1.40
C ILE A 388 -7.79 20.89 2.21
N GLU A 389 -7.83 21.01 3.51
CA GLU A 389 -7.28 20.04 4.46
C GLU A 389 -8.43 19.52 5.33
N LEU A 390 -8.57 18.20 5.46
CA LEU A 390 -9.62 17.60 6.29
C LEU A 390 -9.34 17.80 7.79
N THR A 391 -10.38 18.08 8.56
CA THR A 391 -10.37 17.94 10.02
C THR A 391 -10.42 16.45 10.39
N LEU A 392 -10.32 16.10 11.67
CA LEU A 392 -10.54 14.72 12.15
C LEU A 392 -11.94 14.23 11.71
N ARG A 393 -12.98 15.01 11.92
CA ARG A 393 -14.33 14.70 11.46
C ARG A 393 -14.41 14.57 9.94
N GLY A 394 -13.69 15.42 9.20
CA GLY A 394 -13.61 15.33 7.74
C GLY A 394 -12.91 14.06 7.25
N ARG A 395 -11.92 13.56 7.98
CA ARG A 395 -11.24 12.29 7.66
C ARG A 395 -12.19 11.10 7.78
N LEU A 396 -13.02 11.08 8.83
CA LEU A 396 -14.06 10.05 9.03
C LEU A 396 -15.16 10.12 7.96
N LEU A 397 -15.42 11.30 7.41
CA LEU A 397 -16.46 11.56 6.42
C LEU A 397 -15.89 11.95 5.04
N ALA A 398 -14.69 11.46 4.71
CA ALA A 398 -13.96 11.88 3.52
C ALA A 398 -14.76 11.69 2.22
N ASP A 399 -15.54 10.62 2.09
CA ASP A 399 -16.38 10.37 0.92
C ASP A 399 -17.50 11.42 0.75
N ALA A 400 -18.04 11.93 1.84
CA ALA A 400 -19.02 13.02 1.79
C ALA A 400 -18.39 14.32 1.33
N VAL A 401 -17.14 14.61 1.77
CA VAL A 401 -16.38 15.78 1.31
C VAL A 401 -16.07 15.66 -0.17
N VAL A 402 -15.59 14.49 -0.61
CA VAL A 402 -15.27 14.24 -2.03
C VAL A 402 -16.47 14.48 -2.93
N ARG A 403 -17.64 13.91 -2.61
CA ARG A 403 -18.89 14.12 -3.37
C ARG A 403 -19.22 15.60 -3.55
N ARG A 404 -19.10 16.40 -2.47
CA ARG A 404 -19.39 17.85 -2.52
C ARG A 404 -18.36 18.66 -3.28
N LEU A 405 -17.12 18.21 -3.36
CA LEU A 405 -16.06 18.91 -4.11
C LEU A 405 -16.02 18.53 -5.59
N SER A 406 -16.59 17.39 -5.98
CA SER A 406 -16.53 16.85 -7.34
C SER A 406 -17.80 17.08 -8.17
N ASP A 407 -18.93 17.43 -7.55
CA ASP A 407 -20.18 17.81 -8.22
C ASP A 407 -20.08 19.26 -8.73
#